data_3a620aab89db82e52b55dee3a7e37da3
#
_entry.id   3a620aab89db82e52b55dee3a7e37da3
#
_cell.length_a   1.000
_cell.length_b   1.000
_cell.length_c   1.000
_cell.angle_alpha   90.00
_cell.angle_beta   90.00
_cell.angle_gamma   90.00
#
_symmetry.space_group_name_H-M   'P 1'
#
loop_
_entity.id
_entity.type
_entity.pdbx_description
1 polymer ?
#
loop_
_entity_poly.entity_id
_entity_poly.type
_entity_poly.pdbx_seq_one_letter_code
_entity_poly.pdbx_strand_id
1 'polypeptide(L)'
;MTIAAVVLAAGAGTRFGGDTHKLRAPFRGLTVVQHALGAALDAGLDGVYIVTGAVELRDLIPDGVVLVENHSWELGQATSLRAGVFTVENDGHDAAVIGLGDQPLVGADSWRAVAEAEGDLVTAAFRGRRSPPVKLGAAVWPLLPAGGDAGARMLMRMRPERVGEVSCAGEPVDFDTVQDLEAWS
;
A
#
# COMPACT_ATOMS: atom_id res chain seq x y z
N MET A 1 -10.34 -17.35 7.43
CA MET A 1 -9.41 -16.64 6.53
C MET A 1 -9.08 -15.31 7.18
N THR A 2 -7.83 -15.09 7.51
CA THR A 2 -7.34 -13.83 8.09
C THR A 2 -6.66 -12.98 7.03
N ILE A 3 -6.90 -11.66 7.05
CA ILE A 3 -6.45 -10.73 6.02
C ILE A 3 -5.73 -9.55 6.68
N ALA A 4 -4.50 -9.28 6.27
CA ALA A 4 -3.72 -8.17 6.78
C ALA A 4 -3.69 -6.98 5.80
N ALA A 5 -3.61 -5.76 6.31
CA ALA A 5 -3.30 -4.56 5.55
C ALA A 5 -1.77 -4.35 5.49
N VAL A 6 -1.24 -4.00 4.33
CA VAL A 6 0.18 -3.68 4.14
C VAL A 6 0.31 -2.35 3.43
N VAL A 7 0.91 -1.36 4.10
CA VAL A 7 1.20 -0.04 3.54
C VAL A 7 2.64 -0.02 3.02
N LEU A 8 2.84 0.16 1.72
CA LEU A 8 4.17 0.31 1.13
C LEU A 8 4.64 1.76 1.25
N ALA A 9 5.72 1.97 1.96
CA ALA A 9 6.26 3.30 2.32
C ALA A 9 7.81 3.36 2.21
N ALA A 10 8.41 2.53 1.35
CA ALA A 10 9.87 2.36 1.28
C ALA A 10 10.57 3.23 0.22
N GLY A 11 9.83 3.91 -0.65
CA GLY A 11 10.39 4.68 -1.75
C GLY A 11 11.14 5.96 -1.32
N ALA A 12 12.14 6.38 -2.10
CA ALA A 12 12.97 7.55 -1.80
C ALA A 12 12.26 8.91 -1.99
N GLY A 13 11.12 8.96 -2.68
CA GLY A 13 10.37 10.22 -2.87
C GLY A 13 11.14 11.32 -3.60
N THR A 14 12.08 10.98 -4.47
CA THR A 14 13.04 11.91 -5.10
C THR A 14 12.41 13.03 -5.94
N ARG A 15 11.19 12.82 -6.41
CA ARG A 15 10.43 13.80 -7.22
C ARG A 15 9.73 14.87 -6.38
N PHE A 16 9.64 14.71 -5.08
CA PHE A 16 8.83 15.59 -4.23
C PHE A 16 9.35 17.03 -4.20
N GLY A 17 10.68 17.24 -4.17
CA GLY A 17 11.31 18.56 -4.29
C GLY A 17 11.09 19.52 -3.12
N GLY A 18 10.53 19.06 -2.01
CA GLY A 18 10.33 19.84 -0.79
C GLY A 18 11.49 19.68 0.21
N ASP A 19 11.42 20.44 1.30
CA ASP A 19 12.42 20.41 2.39
C ASP A 19 12.35 19.12 3.23
N THR A 20 11.30 18.33 3.06
CA THR A 20 11.10 17.05 3.76
C THR A 20 10.69 15.95 2.79
N HIS A 21 10.82 14.71 3.23
CA HIS A 21 10.37 13.56 2.43
C HIS A 21 8.83 13.58 2.28
N LYS A 22 8.30 13.22 1.10
CA LYS A 22 6.86 13.25 0.79
C LYS A 22 5.97 12.58 1.82
N LEU A 23 6.41 11.44 2.38
CA LEU A 23 5.64 10.70 3.38
C LEU A 23 5.57 11.41 4.74
N ARG A 24 6.55 12.26 5.05
CA ARG A 24 6.62 13.07 6.26
C ARG A 24 5.99 14.46 6.07
N ALA A 25 5.62 14.83 4.84
CA ALA A 25 5.05 16.13 4.55
C ALA A 25 3.72 16.31 5.30
N PRO A 26 3.50 17.50 5.93
CA PRO A 26 2.25 17.77 6.64
C PRO A 26 1.09 17.90 5.65
N PHE A 27 -0.03 17.27 5.99
CA PHE A 27 -1.26 17.28 5.21
C PHE A 27 -2.46 17.21 6.16
N ARG A 28 -3.35 18.19 6.13
CA ARG A 28 -4.59 18.22 6.93
C ARG A 28 -4.44 17.79 8.39
N GLY A 29 -3.40 18.29 9.06
CA GLY A 29 -3.15 18.06 10.50
C GLY A 29 -2.35 16.81 10.86
N LEU A 30 -2.07 15.93 9.90
CA LEU A 30 -1.22 14.75 10.03
C LEU A 30 -0.12 14.77 8.96
N THR A 31 0.71 13.73 8.87
CA THR A 31 1.60 13.54 7.72
C THR A 31 0.91 12.67 6.66
N VAL A 32 1.40 12.74 5.42
CA VAL A 32 0.89 11.94 4.29
C VAL A 32 0.80 10.46 4.65
N VAL A 33 1.86 9.87 5.21
CA VAL A 33 1.87 8.44 5.58
C VAL A 33 0.89 8.11 6.71
N GLN A 34 0.67 9.04 7.66
CA GLN A 34 -0.26 8.83 8.76
C GLN A 34 -1.72 8.74 8.29
N HIS A 35 -2.10 9.46 7.22
CA HIS A 35 -3.41 9.29 6.59
C HIS A 35 -3.59 7.90 5.99
N ALA A 36 -2.59 7.41 5.26
CA ALA A 36 -2.64 6.07 4.68
C ALA A 36 -2.68 4.97 5.75
N LEU A 37 -1.89 5.12 6.83
CA LEU A 37 -1.91 4.21 7.98
C LEU A 37 -3.25 4.26 8.73
N GLY A 38 -3.80 5.46 8.94
CA GLY A 38 -5.11 5.63 9.57
C GLY A 38 -6.21 4.90 8.80
N ALA A 39 -6.23 5.04 7.47
CA ALA A 39 -7.18 4.34 6.62
C ALA A 39 -7.03 2.81 6.70
N ALA A 40 -5.80 2.29 6.74
CA ALA A 40 -5.53 0.86 6.89
C ALA A 40 -5.98 0.33 8.26
N LEU A 41 -5.74 1.08 9.33
CA LEU A 41 -6.21 0.76 10.69
C LEU A 41 -7.73 0.78 10.80
N ASP A 42 -8.37 1.84 10.28
CA ASP A 42 -9.82 2.01 10.31
C ASP A 42 -10.56 0.98 9.44
N ALA A 43 -9.86 0.32 8.53
CA ALA A 43 -10.41 -0.81 7.77
C ALA A 43 -10.74 -2.02 8.66
N GLY A 44 -10.08 -2.16 9.82
CA GLY A 44 -10.36 -3.20 10.80
C GLY A 44 -9.99 -4.61 10.32
N LEU A 45 -8.92 -4.73 9.51
CA LEU A 45 -8.38 -6.01 9.08
C LEU A 45 -7.60 -6.69 10.24
N ASP A 46 -7.26 -7.97 10.09
CA ASP A 46 -6.69 -8.80 11.18
C ASP A 46 -5.27 -8.38 11.61
N GLY A 47 -4.56 -7.59 10.82
CA GLY A 47 -3.25 -7.02 11.12
C GLY A 47 -2.94 -5.84 10.21
N VAL A 48 -2.08 -4.93 10.68
CA VAL A 48 -1.61 -3.78 9.89
C VAL A 48 -0.09 -3.72 9.90
N TYR A 49 0.50 -3.64 8.71
CA TYR A 49 1.93 -3.64 8.46
C TYR A 49 2.31 -2.42 7.66
N ILE A 50 3.48 -1.86 7.93
CA ILE A 50 4.10 -0.85 7.09
C ILE A 50 5.49 -1.30 6.65
N VAL A 51 5.77 -1.24 5.35
CA VAL A 51 7.10 -1.52 4.80
C VAL A 51 7.83 -0.21 4.55
N THR A 52 8.91 0.01 5.27
CA THR A 52 9.77 1.19 5.17
C THR A 52 11.10 0.88 4.48
N GLY A 53 11.86 1.91 4.10
CA GLY A 53 13.13 1.74 3.40
C GLY A 53 13.97 3.02 3.40
N ALA A 54 13.78 3.90 2.42
CA ALA A 54 14.62 5.08 2.19
C ALA A 54 14.56 6.14 3.30
N VAL A 55 13.47 6.21 4.04
CA VAL A 55 13.25 7.24 5.07
C VAL A 55 12.82 6.61 6.39
N GLU A 56 13.33 7.15 7.49
CA GLU A 56 12.91 6.76 8.83
C GLU A 56 11.49 7.28 9.10
N LEU A 57 10.58 6.38 9.49
CA LEU A 57 9.17 6.68 9.75
C LEU A 57 8.70 6.16 11.12
N ARG A 58 9.57 5.52 11.91
CA ARG A 58 9.20 4.87 13.19
C ARG A 58 8.46 5.79 14.15
N ASP A 59 8.85 7.07 14.20
CA ASP A 59 8.21 8.10 15.03
C ASP A 59 6.78 8.49 14.60
N LEU A 60 6.38 8.09 13.38
CA LEU A 60 5.05 8.36 12.81
C LEU A 60 4.14 7.13 12.81
N ILE A 61 4.65 5.99 13.23
CA ILE A 61 3.91 4.72 13.21
C ILE A 61 3.15 4.57 14.53
N PRO A 62 1.82 4.45 14.49
CA PRO A 62 1.03 4.24 15.70
C PRO A 62 1.22 2.84 16.27
N ASP A 63 0.89 2.68 17.56
CA ASP A 63 0.88 1.39 18.23
C ASP A 63 -0.03 0.38 17.51
N GLY A 64 0.38 -0.88 17.50
CA GLY A 64 -0.37 -1.96 16.84
C GLY A 64 -0.06 -2.16 15.35
N VAL A 65 0.78 -1.30 14.75
CA VAL A 65 1.28 -1.47 13.39
C VAL A 65 2.65 -2.15 13.41
N VAL A 66 2.80 -3.22 12.64
CA VAL A 66 4.07 -3.95 12.51
C VAL A 66 4.98 -3.24 11.51
N LEU A 67 6.17 -2.85 11.95
CA LEU A 67 7.19 -2.25 11.09
C LEU A 67 8.02 -3.33 10.39
N VAL A 68 8.07 -3.28 9.08
CA VAL A 68 8.91 -4.14 8.22
C VAL A 68 9.94 -3.27 7.52
N GLU A 69 11.21 -3.48 7.80
CA GLU A 69 12.31 -2.75 7.16
C GLU A 69 12.78 -3.46 5.89
N ASN A 70 12.70 -2.80 4.75
CA ASN A 70 13.24 -3.30 3.48
C ASN A 70 14.57 -2.63 3.15
N HIS A 71 15.67 -3.31 3.43
CA HIS A 71 17.03 -2.82 3.11
C HIS A 71 17.37 -2.88 1.61
N SER A 72 16.54 -3.53 0.81
CA SER A 72 16.72 -3.65 -0.65
C SER A 72 15.76 -2.76 -1.45
N TRP A 73 15.23 -1.71 -0.85
CA TRP A 73 14.22 -0.82 -1.47
C TRP A 73 14.68 -0.20 -2.80
N GLU A 74 15.99 0.02 -2.99
CA GLU A 74 16.58 0.55 -4.22
C GLU A 74 16.37 -0.37 -5.44
N LEU A 75 16.13 -1.66 -5.21
CA LEU A 75 15.86 -2.64 -6.26
C LEU A 75 14.40 -2.62 -6.76
N GLY A 76 13.61 -1.64 -6.30
CA GLY A 76 12.27 -1.37 -6.77
C GLY A 76 11.16 -1.84 -5.84
N GLN A 77 9.93 -1.39 -6.12
CA GLN A 77 8.74 -1.61 -5.29
C GLN A 77 8.43 -3.10 -5.06
N ALA A 78 8.80 -3.98 -5.98
CA ALA A 78 8.58 -5.41 -5.85
C ALA A 78 9.27 -6.01 -4.62
N THR A 79 10.45 -5.50 -4.22
CA THR A 79 11.15 -5.97 -3.02
C THR A 79 10.39 -5.60 -1.75
N SER A 80 9.80 -4.40 -1.70
CA SER A 80 8.96 -3.96 -0.58
C SER A 80 7.67 -4.77 -0.48
N LEU A 81 7.03 -5.03 -1.63
CA LEU A 81 5.85 -5.90 -1.69
C LEU A 81 6.16 -7.30 -1.16
N ARG A 82 7.27 -7.90 -1.59
CA ARG A 82 7.69 -9.22 -1.10
C ARG A 82 8.02 -9.23 0.38
N ALA A 83 8.71 -8.21 0.88
CA ALA A 83 9.03 -8.09 2.31
C ALA A 83 7.75 -8.03 3.17
N GLY A 84 6.78 -7.22 2.77
CA GLY A 84 5.49 -7.14 3.45
C GLY A 84 4.71 -8.46 3.41
N VAL A 85 4.57 -9.05 2.22
CA VAL A 85 3.85 -10.33 2.05
C VAL A 85 4.52 -11.46 2.82
N PHE A 86 5.86 -11.54 2.80
CA PHE A 86 6.61 -12.56 3.55
C PHE A 86 6.36 -12.45 5.07
N THR A 87 6.31 -11.24 5.61
CA THR A 87 6.01 -11.04 7.04
C THR A 87 4.57 -11.45 7.35
N VAL A 88 3.61 -11.05 6.54
CA VAL A 88 2.19 -11.42 6.65
C VAL A 88 1.99 -12.94 6.60
N GLU A 89 2.70 -13.64 5.69
CA GLU A 89 2.68 -15.10 5.58
C GLU A 89 3.24 -15.77 6.83
N ASN A 90 4.38 -15.30 7.35
CA ASN A 90 4.99 -15.84 8.57
C ASN A 90 4.12 -15.64 9.81
N ASP A 91 3.34 -14.57 9.86
CA ASP A 91 2.39 -14.28 10.95
C ASP A 91 1.07 -15.08 10.81
N GLY A 92 0.96 -15.90 9.75
CA GLY A 92 -0.13 -16.86 9.55
C GLY A 92 -1.39 -16.28 8.92
N HIS A 93 -1.30 -15.16 8.21
CA HIS A 93 -2.42 -14.63 7.44
C HIS A 93 -2.59 -15.34 6.08
N ASP A 94 -3.83 -15.36 5.59
CA ASP A 94 -4.20 -16.03 4.33
C ASP A 94 -4.18 -15.08 3.11
N ALA A 95 -4.24 -13.78 3.36
CA ALA A 95 -4.21 -12.74 2.33
C ALA A 95 -3.62 -11.42 2.85
N ALA A 96 -3.09 -10.62 1.93
CA ALA A 96 -2.63 -9.26 2.17
C ALA A 96 -3.37 -8.27 1.27
N VAL A 97 -3.86 -7.17 1.83
CA VAL A 97 -4.35 -6.00 1.08
C VAL A 97 -3.25 -4.95 1.05
N ILE A 98 -2.77 -4.63 -0.13
CA ILE A 98 -1.59 -3.78 -0.34
C ILE A 98 -2.04 -2.38 -0.76
N GLY A 99 -1.66 -1.37 -0.01
CA GLY A 99 -1.85 0.04 -0.35
C GLY A 99 -0.54 0.81 -0.34
N LEU A 100 -0.60 2.08 -0.73
CA LEU A 100 0.57 2.96 -0.85
C LEU A 100 0.54 4.05 0.22
N GLY A 101 1.70 4.30 0.84
CA GLY A 101 1.85 5.32 1.88
C GLY A 101 1.73 6.77 1.37
N ASP A 102 1.82 6.98 0.07
CA ASP A 102 1.68 8.28 -0.62
C ASP A 102 0.29 8.52 -1.23
N GLN A 103 -0.69 7.67 -0.92
CA GLN A 103 -2.10 7.83 -1.32
C GLN A 103 -2.99 8.20 -0.12
N PRO A 104 -2.87 9.40 0.46
CA PRO A 104 -3.55 9.77 1.71
C PRO A 104 -5.07 9.90 1.58
N LEU A 105 -5.61 9.94 0.36
CA LEU A 105 -7.04 10.12 0.07
C LEU A 105 -7.78 8.80 -0.19
N VAL A 106 -7.10 7.67 -0.12
CA VAL A 106 -7.72 6.35 -0.18
C VAL A 106 -8.24 5.97 1.20
N GLY A 107 -9.56 5.98 1.37
CA GLY A 107 -10.21 5.74 2.66
C GLY A 107 -10.34 4.27 3.04
N ALA A 108 -10.63 4.02 4.32
CA ALA A 108 -10.81 2.70 4.93
C ALA A 108 -11.82 1.80 4.20
N ASP A 109 -12.90 2.38 3.67
CA ASP A 109 -13.92 1.63 2.95
C ASP A 109 -13.38 0.94 1.69
N SER A 110 -12.39 1.56 1.01
CA SER A 110 -11.73 0.94 -0.15
C SER A 110 -10.89 -0.26 0.25
N TRP A 111 -10.19 -0.18 1.39
CA TRP A 111 -9.43 -1.30 1.94
C TRP A 111 -10.34 -2.46 2.31
N ARG A 112 -11.46 -2.17 2.99
CA ARG A 112 -12.44 -3.15 3.41
C ARG A 112 -13.13 -3.81 2.22
N ALA A 113 -13.57 -3.03 1.24
CA ALA A 113 -14.23 -3.53 0.04
C ALA A 113 -13.32 -4.48 -0.77
N VAL A 114 -12.03 -4.15 -0.88
CA VAL A 114 -11.05 -5.02 -1.55
C VAL A 114 -10.76 -6.28 -0.74
N ALA A 115 -10.70 -6.18 0.60
CA ALA A 115 -10.50 -7.35 1.46
C ALA A 115 -11.66 -8.35 1.36
N GLU A 116 -12.89 -7.87 1.37
CA GLU A 116 -14.12 -8.67 1.34
C GLU A 116 -14.45 -9.26 -0.03
N ALA A 117 -13.94 -8.68 -1.12
CA ALA A 117 -14.21 -9.14 -2.47
C ALA A 117 -13.69 -10.57 -2.69
N GLU A 118 -14.41 -11.36 -3.50
CA GLU A 118 -14.02 -12.72 -3.85
C GLU A 118 -12.79 -12.73 -4.77
N GLY A 119 -11.94 -13.76 -4.63
CA GLY A 119 -10.76 -14.00 -5.45
C GLY A 119 -9.44 -13.68 -4.74
N ASP A 120 -8.35 -14.22 -5.30
CA ASP A 120 -6.99 -14.10 -4.75
C ASP A 120 -6.21 -12.88 -5.31
N LEU A 121 -6.72 -12.25 -6.35
CA LEU A 121 -6.10 -11.07 -6.96
C LEU A 121 -7.21 -10.06 -7.29
N VAL A 122 -7.42 -9.10 -6.39
CA VAL A 122 -8.50 -8.11 -6.52
C VAL A 122 -7.94 -6.71 -6.37
N THR A 123 -8.33 -5.78 -7.24
CA THR A 123 -7.91 -4.39 -7.18
C THR A 123 -9.11 -3.44 -7.01
N ALA A 124 -8.90 -2.35 -6.31
CA ALA A 124 -9.83 -1.25 -6.33
C ALA A 124 -9.90 -0.61 -7.73
N ALA A 125 -11.09 -0.14 -8.10
CA ALA A 125 -11.33 0.65 -9.30
C ALA A 125 -12.04 1.95 -8.92
N PHE A 126 -11.39 3.07 -9.14
CA PHE A 126 -11.90 4.40 -8.89
C PHE A 126 -12.29 5.04 -10.22
N ARG A 127 -13.59 5.30 -10.42
CA ARG A 127 -14.12 5.82 -11.71
C ARG A 127 -13.66 4.98 -12.91
N GLY A 128 -13.61 3.64 -12.76
CA GLY A 128 -13.17 2.71 -13.80
C GLY A 128 -11.66 2.60 -14.00
N ARG A 129 -10.83 3.24 -13.18
CA ARG A 129 -9.36 3.16 -13.22
C ARG A 129 -8.85 2.33 -12.05
N ARG A 130 -8.11 1.27 -12.35
CA ARG A 130 -7.46 0.42 -11.34
C ARG A 130 -6.40 1.20 -10.57
N SER A 131 -6.43 1.09 -9.25
CA SER A 131 -5.42 1.64 -8.33
C SER A 131 -5.39 0.82 -7.04
N PRO A 132 -4.31 0.87 -6.24
CA PRO A 132 -4.36 0.32 -4.89
C PRO A 132 -5.55 0.90 -4.08
N PRO A 133 -6.06 0.10 -3.11
CA PRO A 133 -5.49 -1.13 -2.60
C PRO A 133 -5.73 -2.36 -3.50
N VAL A 134 -4.84 -3.37 -3.34
CA VAL A 134 -4.89 -4.64 -4.08
C VAL A 134 -4.82 -5.80 -3.11
N LYS A 135 -5.79 -6.72 -3.13
CA LYS A 135 -5.72 -7.97 -2.39
C LYS A 135 -4.88 -9.01 -3.13
N LEU A 136 -4.00 -9.65 -2.38
CA LEU A 136 -3.16 -10.77 -2.79
C LEU A 136 -3.42 -11.93 -1.83
N GLY A 137 -4.14 -12.94 -2.26
CA GLY A 137 -4.31 -14.19 -1.51
C GLY A 137 -3.04 -15.05 -1.58
N ALA A 138 -2.90 -15.98 -0.64
CA ALA A 138 -1.74 -16.86 -0.53
C ALA A 138 -1.43 -17.62 -1.83
N ALA A 139 -2.44 -17.97 -2.63
CA ALA A 139 -2.28 -18.67 -3.90
C ALA A 139 -1.51 -17.87 -4.98
N VAL A 140 -1.38 -16.55 -4.85
CA VAL A 140 -0.65 -15.72 -5.80
C VAL A 140 0.71 -15.25 -5.27
N TRP A 141 1.05 -15.43 -4.01
CA TRP A 141 2.32 -14.98 -3.43
C TRP A 141 3.56 -15.59 -4.11
N PRO A 142 3.57 -16.90 -4.50
CA PRO A 142 4.70 -17.48 -5.24
C PRO A 142 4.94 -16.86 -6.62
N LEU A 143 3.95 -16.12 -7.15
CA LEU A 143 4.02 -15.47 -8.46
C LEU A 143 4.52 -14.02 -8.40
N LEU A 144 4.79 -13.49 -7.21
CA LEU A 144 5.26 -12.11 -7.03
C LEU A 144 6.62 -11.91 -7.68
N PRO A 145 6.81 -10.78 -8.42
CA PRO A 145 8.09 -10.49 -9.07
C PRO A 145 9.21 -10.33 -8.03
N ALA A 146 10.42 -10.79 -8.38
CA ALA A 146 11.58 -10.72 -7.49
C ALA A 146 12.15 -9.30 -7.31
N GLY A 147 11.91 -8.41 -8.28
CA GLY A 147 12.40 -7.03 -8.28
C GLY A 147 11.71 -6.18 -9.34
N GLY A 148 12.10 -4.90 -9.41
CA GLY A 148 11.54 -3.90 -10.32
C GLY A 148 10.40 -3.08 -9.70
N ASP A 149 9.94 -2.07 -10.44
CA ASP A 149 9.04 -1.03 -9.91
C ASP A 149 7.54 -1.32 -10.07
N ALA A 150 7.20 -2.41 -10.76
CA ALA A 150 5.80 -2.68 -11.11
C ALA A 150 5.00 -3.37 -9.98
N GLY A 151 5.63 -3.95 -8.97
CA GLY A 151 4.97 -4.57 -7.81
C GLY A 151 3.79 -5.48 -8.20
N ALA A 152 2.64 -5.31 -7.55
CA ALA A 152 1.41 -6.05 -7.84
C ALA A 152 0.88 -5.80 -9.27
N ARG A 153 1.19 -4.65 -9.88
CA ARG A 153 0.79 -4.33 -11.26
C ARG A 153 1.38 -5.31 -12.28
N MET A 154 2.61 -5.78 -12.06
CA MET A 154 3.22 -6.81 -12.91
C MET A 154 2.40 -8.10 -12.86
N LEU A 155 2.03 -8.56 -11.67
CA LEU A 155 1.22 -9.77 -11.49
C LEU A 155 -0.13 -9.65 -12.20
N MET A 156 -0.82 -8.52 -12.07
CA MET A 156 -2.09 -8.26 -12.75
C MET A 156 -1.95 -8.28 -14.29
N ARG A 157 -0.83 -7.82 -14.83
CA ARG A 157 -0.55 -7.90 -16.28
C ARG A 157 -0.28 -9.32 -16.75
N MET A 158 0.40 -10.12 -15.93
CA MET A 158 0.74 -11.53 -16.26
C MET A 158 -0.46 -12.46 -16.14
N ARG A 159 -1.45 -12.11 -15.31
CA ARG A 159 -2.62 -12.93 -15.01
C ARG A 159 -3.92 -12.13 -15.09
N PRO A 160 -4.22 -11.50 -16.24
CA PRO A 160 -5.39 -10.62 -16.37
C PRO A 160 -6.71 -11.36 -16.12
N GLU A 161 -6.76 -12.65 -16.41
CA GLU A 161 -7.92 -13.52 -16.20
C GLU A 161 -8.23 -13.80 -14.72
N ARG A 162 -7.28 -13.54 -13.82
CA ARG A 162 -7.43 -13.73 -12.36
C ARG A 162 -7.77 -12.45 -11.63
N VAL A 163 -7.78 -11.31 -12.32
CA VAL A 163 -7.97 -10.00 -11.69
C VAL A 163 -9.45 -9.70 -11.50
N GLY A 164 -9.89 -9.68 -10.24
CA GLY A 164 -11.16 -9.09 -9.83
C GLY A 164 -11.03 -7.58 -9.64
N GLU A 165 -12.12 -6.86 -9.87
CA GLU A 165 -12.22 -5.42 -9.62
C GLU A 165 -13.38 -5.12 -8.69
N VAL A 166 -13.16 -4.20 -7.75
CA VAL A 166 -14.22 -3.67 -6.91
C VAL A 166 -14.30 -2.16 -7.06
N SER A 167 -15.49 -1.63 -7.34
CA SER A 167 -15.69 -0.19 -7.46
C SER A 167 -15.60 0.48 -6.10
N CYS A 168 -14.70 1.45 -5.99
CA CYS A 168 -14.44 2.19 -4.77
C CYS A 168 -14.68 3.68 -4.96
N ALA A 169 -15.12 4.34 -3.89
CA ALA A 169 -15.17 5.80 -3.81
C ALA A 169 -13.84 6.37 -3.34
N GLY A 170 -13.55 7.63 -3.67
CA GLY A 170 -12.35 8.32 -3.26
C GLY A 170 -11.45 8.71 -4.43
N GLU A 171 -10.27 9.21 -4.09
CA GLU A 171 -9.29 9.74 -5.05
C GLU A 171 -7.94 9.04 -4.82
N PRO A 172 -7.55 8.12 -5.72
CA PRO A 172 -6.30 7.38 -5.59
C PRO A 172 -5.13 8.20 -6.16
N VAL A 173 -4.92 9.39 -5.63
CA VAL A 173 -3.86 10.31 -6.06
C VAL A 173 -2.58 10.02 -5.29
N ASP A 174 -1.48 9.78 -6.03
CA ASP A 174 -0.14 9.71 -5.47
C ASP A 174 0.37 11.13 -5.20
N PHE A 175 0.77 11.43 -3.96
CA PHE A 175 1.42 12.70 -3.66
C PHE A 175 2.91 12.61 -4.00
N ASP A 176 3.23 12.82 -5.27
CA ASP A 176 4.59 12.71 -5.81
C ASP A 176 5.35 14.04 -5.81
N THR A 177 4.64 15.16 -5.79
CA THR A 177 5.20 16.52 -5.83
C THR A 177 4.57 17.41 -4.77
N VAL A 178 5.21 18.54 -4.46
CA VAL A 178 4.63 19.59 -3.57
C VAL A 178 3.32 20.11 -4.14
N GLN A 179 3.24 20.24 -5.48
CA GLN A 179 2.03 20.70 -6.17
C GLN A 179 0.85 19.74 -5.98
N ASP A 180 1.10 18.42 -5.94
CA ASP A 180 0.04 17.43 -5.65
C ASP A 180 -0.50 17.65 -4.24
N LEU A 181 0.38 17.86 -3.26
CA LEU A 181 0.00 18.12 -1.88
C LEU A 181 -0.80 19.44 -1.74
N GLU A 182 -0.34 20.52 -2.37
CA GLU A 182 -1.00 21.83 -2.35
C GLU A 182 -2.39 21.80 -3.00
N ALA A 183 -2.54 21.03 -4.10
CA ALA A 183 -3.82 20.90 -4.81
C ALA A 183 -4.93 20.27 -3.96
N TRP A 184 -4.58 19.52 -2.91
CA TRP A 184 -5.52 18.78 -2.06
C TRP A 184 -5.55 19.27 -0.59
N SER A 185 -4.73 20.27 -0.25
CA SER A 185 -4.61 20.86 1.11
C SER A 185 -5.78 21.77 1.47
#